data_3c1f4567aecd7cd243ec253b0b3a9c39
#
_entry.id   3c1f4567aecd7cd243ec253b0b3a9c39
#
_cell.length_a   1.000
_cell.length_b   1.000
_cell.length_c   1.000
_cell.angle_alpha   90.00
_cell.angle_beta   90.00
_cell.angle_gamma   90.00
#
_symmetry.space_group_name_H-M   'P 1'
#
loop_
_entity.id
_entity.type
_entity.pdbx_description
1 polymer ?
#
loop_
_entity_poly.entity_id
_entity_poly.type
_entity_poly.pdbx_seq_one_letter_code
_entity_poly.pdbx_strand_id
1 'polypeptide(L)'
;FIFDEGHQLAGKCLDQFTLLSRSPSTRQALRETAQWLIAQHDSLSEFVGQEGLLEELRGVLTDLTQLNDDVAAWGESYLEQHAEQSDEYRFPQGIIPDALREHSGALVNVWRRQLDLAQRLEVALDNRREEAEIQLRDTVDAWLGSVQAMVARAEGQLELWHSYKSAELPDLDEPWARWLKAASRNGEGVVFMASPVLARDLLHEHLWSRAAGVVMTSATLSALGSFDRLRSMTGLPVDALYKRVESPFDAQQGVFAIPDLQSDPGDSEAHTAEIIARLPDLINGDAGVLMLFSSRRQMEAVVTGVSGTLDHEILVQDSLSKSRLLERHRENIDEGRRSLIMGLASFAEGIDLPGDYCDHVVIAKLPFSVPDNPREAAHAELLEALGRNAFMEISVPDAALRLVQASGRLLRTEEDRGRITLMDRRLLTRRYGRAILESLPRYRFDLPAAG
;
A
#
# COMPACT_ATOMS: atom_id res chain seq x y z
N PHE A 1 -3.38 10.69 -21.41
CA PHE A 1 -2.98 9.52 -20.63
C PHE A 1 -4.13 8.52 -20.57
N ILE A 2 -3.81 7.23 -20.60
CA ILE A 2 -4.77 6.13 -20.40
C ILE A 2 -4.24 5.29 -19.24
N PHE A 3 -5.03 5.19 -18.16
CA PHE A 3 -4.72 4.38 -16.99
C PHE A 3 -5.63 3.15 -16.98
N ASP A 4 -5.06 1.99 -17.19
CA ASP A 4 -5.71 0.72 -16.86
C ASP A 4 -5.55 0.45 -15.36
N GLU A 5 -6.50 -0.25 -14.76
CA GLU A 5 -6.63 -0.41 -13.32
C GLU A 5 -6.59 0.94 -12.56
N GLY A 6 -7.28 1.94 -13.13
CA GLY A 6 -7.31 3.32 -12.65
C GLY A 6 -7.76 3.47 -11.19
N HIS A 7 -8.38 2.46 -10.58
CA HIS A 7 -8.70 2.43 -9.16
C HIS A 7 -7.46 2.50 -8.26
N GLN A 8 -6.28 2.12 -8.79
CA GLN A 8 -5.01 2.17 -8.06
C GLN A 8 -4.32 3.55 -8.12
N LEU A 9 -4.79 4.45 -9.00
CA LEU A 9 -4.09 5.72 -9.29
C LEU A 9 -3.81 6.54 -8.02
N ALA A 10 -4.81 6.70 -7.14
CA ALA A 10 -4.65 7.45 -5.90
C ALA A 10 -3.57 6.84 -5.00
N GLY A 11 -3.60 5.51 -4.81
CA GLY A 11 -2.60 4.81 -4.01
C GLY A 11 -1.19 4.95 -4.58
N LYS A 12 -1.02 4.77 -5.89
CA LYS A 12 0.27 4.93 -6.58
C LYS A 12 0.81 6.36 -6.51
N CYS A 13 -0.09 7.36 -6.60
CA CYS A 13 0.27 8.75 -6.39
C CYS A 13 0.81 8.96 -4.97
N LEU A 14 0.09 8.51 -3.93
CA LEU A 14 0.53 8.63 -2.54
C LEU A 14 1.83 7.86 -2.27
N ASP A 15 2.05 6.71 -2.89
CA ASP A 15 3.32 5.97 -2.79
C ASP A 15 4.50 6.79 -3.33
N GLN A 16 4.31 7.48 -4.46
CA GLN A 16 5.34 8.33 -5.08
C GLN A 16 5.69 9.56 -4.22
N PHE A 17 4.71 10.12 -3.53
CA PHE A 17 4.88 11.31 -2.68
C PHE A 17 5.11 10.96 -1.21
N THR A 18 5.35 9.69 -0.88
CA THR A 18 5.73 9.28 0.46
C THR A 18 7.18 9.65 0.72
N LEU A 19 7.39 10.48 1.72
CA LEU A 19 8.69 10.90 2.20
C LEU A 19 9.25 9.86 3.17
N LEU A 20 10.54 9.58 3.11
CA LEU A 20 11.17 8.65 4.03
C LEU A 20 12.64 8.99 4.33
N SER A 21 13.06 8.70 5.56
CA SER A 21 14.46 8.67 5.97
C SER A 21 14.76 7.37 6.69
N ARG A 22 15.62 6.55 6.12
CA ARG A 22 16.09 5.31 6.74
C ARG A 22 17.42 5.60 7.42
N SER A 23 17.47 5.60 8.76
CA SER A 23 18.64 6.04 9.52
C SER A 23 19.93 5.31 9.16
N PRO A 24 19.99 3.98 8.92
CA PRO A 24 21.22 3.33 8.49
C PRO A 24 21.71 3.78 7.11
N SER A 25 20.79 3.91 6.14
CA SER A 25 21.15 4.36 4.78
C SER A 25 21.57 5.82 4.75
N THR A 26 20.92 6.67 5.55
CA THR A 26 21.29 8.08 5.71
C THR A 26 22.69 8.19 6.33
N ARG A 27 22.96 7.44 7.40
CA ARG A 27 24.29 7.38 8.04
C ARG A 27 25.39 6.94 7.05
N GLN A 28 25.13 5.89 6.29
CA GLN A 28 26.07 5.42 5.28
C GLN A 28 26.35 6.49 4.22
N ALA A 29 25.30 7.11 3.68
CA ALA A 29 25.44 8.14 2.67
C ALA A 29 26.19 9.39 3.16
N LEU A 30 25.96 9.81 4.41
CA LEU A 30 26.72 10.91 5.03
C LEU A 30 28.20 10.56 5.18
N ARG A 31 28.53 9.32 5.59
CA ARG A 31 29.92 8.84 5.68
C ARG A 31 30.60 8.78 4.31
N GLU A 32 29.95 8.23 3.30
CA GLU A 32 30.46 8.17 1.93
C GLU A 32 30.73 9.58 1.37
N THR A 33 29.79 10.51 1.60
CA THR A 33 29.94 11.92 1.21
C THR A 33 31.11 12.58 1.91
N ALA A 34 31.27 12.38 3.21
CA ALA A 34 32.41 12.92 3.98
C ALA A 34 33.76 12.34 3.51
N GLN A 35 33.82 11.03 3.25
CA GLN A 35 35.02 10.38 2.70
C GLN A 35 35.38 10.92 1.30
N TRP A 36 34.37 11.07 0.43
CA TRP A 36 34.54 11.63 -0.88
C TRP A 36 35.08 13.08 -0.80
N LEU A 37 34.50 13.90 0.07
CA LEU A 37 34.93 15.28 0.26
C LEU A 37 36.40 15.37 0.74
N ILE A 38 36.78 14.48 1.67
CA ILE A 38 38.18 14.39 2.13
C ILE A 38 39.11 13.98 0.98
N ALA A 39 38.75 12.96 0.22
CA ALA A 39 39.57 12.44 -0.88
C ALA A 39 39.73 13.46 -2.04
N GLN A 40 38.76 14.32 -2.26
CA GLN A 40 38.78 15.31 -3.35
C GLN A 40 39.18 16.71 -2.87
N HIS A 41 39.44 16.92 -1.56
CA HIS A 41 39.57 18.25 -0.95
C HIS A 41 40.58 19.14 -1.68
N ASP A 42 41.82 18.70 -1.88
CA ASP A 42 42.88 19.50 -2.45
C ASP A 42 42.57 19.88 -3.90
N SER A 43 42.17 18.92 -4.70
CA SER A 43 41.81 19.12 -6.12
C SER A 43 40.59 20.02 -6.29
N LEU A 44 39.53 19.80 -5.48
CA LEU A 44 38.35 20.65 -5.48
C LEU A 44 38.66 22.08 -5.00
N SER A 45 39.44 22.22 -3.93
CA SER A 45 39.86 23.50 -3.38
C SER A 45 40.64 24.34 -4.39
N GLU A 46 41.60 23.70 -5.05
CA GLU A 46 42.40 24.33 -6.11
C GLU A 46 41.52 24.74 -7.30
N PHE A 47 40.64 23.84 -7.74
CA PHE A 47 39.74 24.09 -8.88
C PHE A 47 38.70 25.16 -8.60
N VAL A 48 38.01 25.08 -7.44
CA VAL A 48 36.92 26.00 -7.07
C VAL A 48 37.46 27.32 -6.53
N GLY A 49 38.62 27.32 -5.87
CA GLY A 49 39.20 28.50 -5.23
C GLY A 49 38.46 28.98 -3.98
N GLN A 50 37.70 28.09 -3.32
CA GLN A 50 36.87 28.37 -2.15
C GLN A 50 37.10 27.34 -1.03
N GLU A 51 38.27 27.33 -0.44
CA GLU A 51 38.67 26.39 0.62
C GLU A 51 37.69 26.40 1.82
N GLY A 52 37.28 27.60 2.26
CA GLY A 52 36.36 27.75 3.37
C GLY A 52 34.97 27.11 3.14
N LEU A 53 34.51 26.99 1.90
CA LEU A 53 33.24 26.33 1.54
C LEU A 53 33.30 24.81 1.83
N LEU A 54 34.42 24.17 1.48
CA LEU A 54 34.60 22.73 1.67
C LEU A 54 34.76 22.37 3.15
N GLU A 55 35.49 23.19 3.91
CA GLU A 55 35.63 23.02 5.37
C GLU A 55 34.28 23.19 6.10
N GLU A 56 33.48 24.19 5.69
CA GLU A 56 32.15 24.40 6.23
C GLU A 56 31.22 23.21 5.91
N LEU A 57 31.25 22.71 4.68
CA LEU A 57 30.48 21.54 4.25
C LEU A 57 30.86 20.29 5.08
N ARG A 58 32.16 20.09 5.34
CA ARG A 58 32.66 19.00 6.18
C ARG A 58 32.14 19.09 7.62
N GLY A 59 32.12 20.28 8.20
CA GLY A 59 31.54 20.51 9.51
C GLY A 59 30.06 20.14 9.58
N VAL A 60 29.29 20.60 8.60
CA VAL A 60 27.86 20.32 8.47
C VAL A 60 27.57 18.80 8.32
N LEU A 61 28.39 18.06 7.56
CA LEU A 61 28.24 16.60 7.44
C LEU A 61 28.50 15.88 8.77
N THR A 62 29.40 16.40 9.60
CA THR A 62 29.64 15.88 10.95
C THR A 62 28.42 16.11 11.84
N ASP A 63 27.87 17.33 11.85
CA ASP A 63 26.67 17.69 12.60
C ASP A 63 25.48 16.83 12.17
N LEU A 64 25.27 16.62 10.85
CA LEU A 64 24.21 15.76 10.32
C LEU A 64 24.38 14.30 10.75
N THR A 65 25.59 13.79 10.79
CA THR A 65 25.84 12.41 11.24
C THR A 65 25.43 12.24 12.70
N GLN A 66 25.82 13.18 13.56
CA GLN A 66 25.44 13.16 14.99
C GLN A 66 23.92 13.26 15.16
N LEU A 67 23.27 14.23 14.51
CA LEU A 67 21.81 14.41 14.61
C LEU A 67 21.03 13.20 14.06
N ASN A 68 21.53 12.55 12.98
CA ASN A 68 20.91 11.33 12.48
C ASN A 68 21.00 10.19 13.48
N ASP A 69 22.13 10.07 14.19
CA ASP A 69 22.34 9.04 15.23
C ASP A 69 21.45 9.33 16.45
N ASP A 70 21.33 10.58 16.85
CA ASP A 70 20.49 10.98 18.00
C ASP A 70 19.00 10.73 17.73
N VAL A 71 18.50 11.13 16.56
CA VAL A 71 17.09 10.89 16.19
C VAL A 71 16.82 9.41 15.95
N ALA A 72 17.79 8.65 15.44
CA ALA A 72 17.66 7.21 15.27
C ALA A 72 17.54 6.50 16.62
N ALA A 73 18.40 6.82 17.57
CA ALA A 73 18.34 6.26 18.94
C ALA A 73 17.01 6.61 19.63
N TRP A 74 16.52 7.84 19.46
CA TRP A 74 15.21 8.22 19.94
C TRP A 74 14.11 7.37 19.31
N GLY A 75 14.11 7.20 17.99
CA GLY A 75 13.09 6.44 17.25
C GLY A 75 13.10 4.95 17.60
N GLU A 76 14.26 4.33 17.75
CA GLU A 76 14.41 2.94 18.20
C GLU A 76 13.80 2.75 19.58
N SER A 77 14.18 3.61 20.55
CA SER A 77 13.62 3.57 21.90
C SER A 77 12.10 3.81 21.91
N TYR A 78 11.61 4.71 21.07
CA TYR A 78 10.19 4.97 20.96
C TYR A 78 9.40 3.78 20.41
N LEU A 79 9.91 3.11 19.38
CA LEU A 79 9.32 1.88 18.85
C LEU A 79 9.30 0.76 19.89
N GLU A 80 10.39 0.54 20.62
CA GLU A 80 10.44 -0.48 21.68
C GLU A 80 9.37 -0.25 22.77
N GLN A 81 9.04 0.99 23.05
CA GLN A 81 8.07 1.35 24.11
C GLN A 81 6.61 1.31 23.64
N HIS A 82 6.35 1.56 22.33
CA HIS A 82 4.99 1.84 21.84
C HIS A 82 4.49 0.88 20.75
N ALA A 83 5.37 0.15 20.09
CA ALA A 83 5.00 -0.73 18.97
C ALA A 83 4.68 -2.17 19.43
N GLU A 84 3.92 -2.34 20.49
CA GLU A 84 3.48 -3.58 21.18
C GLU A 84 3.89 -4.93 20.53
N GLN A 85 3.33 -5.28 19.35
CA GLN A 85 3.60 -6.53 18.62
C GLN A 85 3.93 -6.28 17.12
N SER A 86 4.16 -5.01 16.76
CA SER A 86 4.43 -4.55 15.41
C SER A 86 5.86 -4.03 15.30
N ASP A 87 6.42 -4.04 14.10
CA ASP A 87 7.67 -3.34 13.78
C ASP A 87 7.42 -1.88 13.37
N GLU A 88 6.19 -1.36 13.59
CA GLU A 88 5.72 -0.07 13.12
C GLU A 88 4.85 0.63 14.17
N TYR A 89 5.00 1.96 14.27
CA TYR A 89 4.16 2.82 15.10
C TYR A 89 3.69 4.04 14.31
N ARG A 90 2.38 4.24 14.19
CA ARG A 90 1.78 5.41 13.58
C ARG A 90 1.42 6.47 14.63
N PHE A 91 1.75 7.71 14.34
CA PHE A 91 1.35 8.84 15.17
C PHE A 91 -0.12 9.20 14.93
N PRO A 92 -1.00 9.09 15.96
CA PRO A 92 -2.42 9.44 15.82
C PRO A 92 -2.59 10.88 15.31
N GLN A 93 -3.50 11.07 14.36
CA GLN A 93 -3.77 12.37 13.72
C GLN A 93 -2.53 13.05 13.10
N GLY A 94 -1.46 12.28 12.90
CA GLY A 94 -0.19 12.79 12.42
C GLY A 94 0.59 13.67 13.40
N ILE A 95 0.13 13.81 14.65
CA ILE A 95 0.76 14.64 15.71
C ILE A 95 1.94 13.87 16.31
N ILE A 96 3.10 14.50 16.37
CA ILE A 96 4.30 13.88 16.93
C ILE A 96 4.69 14.45 18.30
N PRO A 97 5.43 13.70 19.14
CA PRO A 97 5.92 14.20 20.43
C PRO A 97 6.88 15.38 20.28
N ASP A 98 6.90 16.28 21.30
CA ASP A 98 7.75 17.45 21.31
C ASP A 98 9.23 17.15 21.09
N ALA A 99 9.75 16.10 21.74
CA ALA A 99 11.14 15.68 21.56
C ALA A 99 11.48 15.37 20.09
N LEU A 100 10.57 14.71 19.34
CA LEU A 100 10.79 14.45 17.92
C LEU A 100 10.68 15.74 17.08
N ARG A 101 9.80 16.68 17.47
CA ARG A 101 9.73 17.99 16.80
C ARG A 101 11.00 18.81 16.99
N GLU A 102 11.62 18.75 18.18
CA GLU A 102 12.91 19.40 18.45
C GLU A 102 14.02 18.82 17.59
N HIS A 103 14.16 17.49 17.55
CA HIS A 103 15.09 16.81 16.64
C HIS A 103 14.85 17.19 15.18
N SER A 104 13.59 17.21 14.75
CA SER A 104 13.22 17.59 13.38
C SER A 104 13.58 19.04 13.07
N GLY A 105 13.40 19.95 14.03
CA GLY A 105 13.80 21.34 13.92
C GLY A 105 15.32 21.52 13.74
N ALA A 106 16.12 20.78 14.50
CA ALA A 106 17.57 20.77 14.38
C ALA A 106 18.01 20.22 13.01
N LEU A 107 17.44 19.08 12.59
CA LEU A 107 17.71 18.47 11.29
C LEU A 107 17.36 19.41 10.12
N VAL A 108 16.19 20.07 10.16
CA VAL A 108 15.82 21.07 9.13
C VAL A 108 16.87 22.17 8.99
N ASN A 109 17.39 22.69 10.11
CA ASN A 109 18.37 23.78 10.07
C ASN A 109 19.68 23.32 9.43
N VAL A 110 20.18 22.14 9.81
CA VAL A 110 21.47 21.63 9.35
C VAL A 110 21.38 21.11 7.91
N TRP A 111 20.29 20.41 7.53
CA TRP A 111 20.06 20.00 6.13
C TRP A 111 19.91 21.22 5.19
N ARG A 112 19.27 22.29 5.62
CA ARG A 112 19.18 23.54 4.83
C ARG A 112 20.56 24.17 4.60
N ARG A 113 21.40 24.18 5.64
CA ARG A 113 22.78 24.67 5.51
C ARG A 113 23.60 23.80 4.57
N GLN A 114 23.45 22.46 4.65
CA GLN A 114 24.11 21.53 3.73
C GLN A 114 23.64 21.75 2.29
N LEU A 115 22.33 21.97 2.06
CA LEU A 115 21.78 22.27 0.74
C LEU A 115 22.38 23.58 0.16
N ASP A 116 22.38 24.66 0.93
CA ASP A 116 22.98 25.94 0.50
C ASP A 116 24.45 25.79 0.09
N LEU A 117 25.23 25.12 0.91
CA LEU A 117 26.67 24.88 0.62
C LEU A 117 26.87 23.97 -0.60
N ALA A 118 26.07 22.92 -0.75
CA ALA A 118 26.14 22.03 -1.91
C ALA A 118 25.74 22.76 -3.21
N GLN A 119 24.67 23.58 -3.20
CA GLN A 119 24.26 24.38 -4.35
C GLN A 119 25.32 25.44 -4.72
N ARG A 120 25.95 26.07 -3.74
CA ARG A 120 27.06 26.99 -4.00
C ARG A 120 28.26 26.29 -4.64
N LEU A 121 28.57 25.05 -4.19
CA LEU A 121 29.61 24.24 -4.79
C LEU A 121 29.25 23.81 -6.21
N GLU A 122 27.98 23.41 -6.45
CA GLU A 122 27.47 23.08 -7.79
C GLU A 122 27.63 24.25 -8.76
N VAL A 123 27.19 25.42 -8.38
CA VAL A 123 27.34 26.65 -9.20
C VAL A 123 28.80 26.98 -9.46
N ALA A 124 29.68 26.83 -8.46
CA ALA A 124 31.11 27.09 -8.63
C ALA A 124 31.80 26.11 -9.60
N LEU A 125 31.37 24.84 -9.58
CA LEU A 125 31.85 23.82 -10.52
C LEU A 125 31.31 24.06 -11.93
N ASP A 126 30.03 24.34 -12.08
CA ASP A 126 29.38 24.57 -13.38
C ASP A 126 29.96 25.79 -14.11
N ASN A 127 30.16 26.89 -13.39
CA ASN A 127 30.78 28.09 -13.94
C ASN A 127 32.20 27.89 -14.48
N ARG A 128 32.95 26.95 -13.92
CA ARG A 128 34.32 26.66 -14.35
C ARG A 128 34.44 25.45 -15.31
N ARG A 129 33.36 24.75 -15.52
CA ARG A 129 33.30 23.55 -16.38
C ARG A 129 33.71 23.86 -17.83
N GLU A 130 33.22 24.99 -18.38
CA GLU A 130 33.53 25.38 -19.75
C GLU A 130 34.98 25.84 -19.92
N GLU A 131 35.60 26.37 -18.87
CA GLU A 131 36.98 26.83 -18.82
C GLU A 131 37.98 25.67 -18.55
N ALA A 132 37.48 24.50 -18.12
CA ALA A 132 38.31 23.36 -17.78
C ALA A 132 39.04 22.78 -19.01
N GLU A 133 40.28 22.43 -18.84
CA GLU A 133 41.04 21.66 -19.84
C GLU A 133 40.33 20.35 -20.16
N ILE A 134 40.41 19.90 -21.42
CA ILE A 134 39.72 18.71 -21.91
C ILE A 134 39.95 17.49 -21.01
N GLN A 135 41.17 17.35 -20.45
CA GLN A 135 41.54 16.23 -19.58
C GLN A 135 40.86 16.25 -18.20
N LEU A 136 40.39 17.44 -17.75
CA LEU A 136 39.73 17.61 -16.46
C LEU A 136 38.22 17.56 -16.53
N ARG A 137 37.62 17.64 -17.71
CA ARG A 137 36.16 17.69 -17.88
C ARG A 137 35.42 16.49 -17.32
N ASP A 138 35.93 15.29 -17.56
CA ASP A 138 35.38 14.06 -17.00
C ASP A 138 35.39 14.05 -15.46
N THR A 139 36.47 14.63 -14.87
CA THR A 139 36.58 14.75 -13.41
C THR A 139 35.58 15.78 -12.87
N VAL A 140 35.43 16.92 -13.53
CA VAL A 140 34.45 17.96 -13.14
C VAL A 140 33.03 17.44 -13.26
N ASP A 141 32.72 16.68 -14.31
CA ASP A 141 31.41 16.03 -14.47
C ASP A 141 31.12 15.00 -13.37
N ALA A 142 32.14 14.23 -12.96
CA ALA A 142 32.01 13.31 -11.83
C ALA A 142 31.80 14.05 -10.50
N TRP A 143 32.47 15.18 -10.27
CA TRP A 143 32.24 16.02 -9.10
C TRP A 143 30.85 16.63 -9.09
N LEU A 144 30.38 17.17 -10.22
CA LEU A 144 29.02 17.69 -10.37
C LEU A 144 27.98 16.61 -10.05
N GLY A 145 28.13 15.40 -10.58
CA GLY A 145 27.23 14.30 -10.27
C GLY A 145 27.18 13.96 -8.76
N SER A 146 28.33 14.00 -8.07
CA SER A 146 28.41 13.80 -6.63
C SER A 146 27.71 14.92 -5.84
N VAL A 147 27.90 16.17 -6.25
CA VAL A 147 27.28 17.35 -5.61
C VAL A 147 25.78 17.36 -5.85
N GLN A 148 25.33 17.07 -7.06
CA GLN A 148 23.89 16.95 -7.38
C GLN A 148 23.20 15.86 -6.56
N ALA A 149 23.87 14.74 -6.31
CA ALA A 149 23.37 13.71 -5.41
C ALA A 149 23.26 14.19 -3.95
N MET A 150 24.16 15.09 -3.50
CA MET A 150 24.04 15.75 -2.18
C MET A 150 22.84 16.71 -2.14
N VAL A 151 22.65 17.51 -3.18
CA VAL A 151 21.51 18.44 -3.31
C VAL A 151 20.20 17.67 -3.25
N ALA A 152 20.01 16.68 -4.11
CA ALA A 152 18.79 15.89 -4.17
C ALA A 152 18.47 15.19 -2.84
N ARG A 153 19.51 14.67 -2.15
CA ARG A 153 19.33 14.08 -0.83
C ARG A 153 18.89 15.10 0.20
N ALA A 154 19.51 16.27 0.24
CA ALA A 154 19.15 17.33 1.17
C ALA A 154 17.71 17.81 0.97
N GLU A 155 17.28 17.98 -0.27
CA GLU A 155 15.91 18.34 -0.61
C GLU A 155 14.90 17.33 -0.06
N GLY A 156 15.09 16.03 -0.33
CA GLY A 156 14.21 14.97 0.18
C GLY A 156 14.21 14.88 1.71
N GLN A 157 15.36 15.06 2.37
CA GLN A 157 15.43 15.09 3.83
C GLN A 157 14.74 16.33 4.42
N LEU A 158 14.89 17.49 3.77
CA LEU A 158 14.21 18.71 4.19
C LEU A 158 12.69 18.60 4.14
N GLU A 159 12.13 18.04 3.09
CA GLU A 159 10.69 17.83 2.97
C GLU A 159 10.17 16.97 4.12
N LEU A 160 10.82 15.83 4.40
CA LEU A 160 10.45 14.95 5.50
C LEU A 160 10.49 15.67 6.85
N TRP A 161 11.64 16.27 7.19
CA TRP A 161 11.83 16.87 8.51
C TRP A 161 11.00 18.16 8.69
N HIS A 162 10.68 18.87 7.61
CA HIS A 162 9.68 19.93 7.64
C HIS A 162 8.29 19.42 7.98
N SER A 163 7.87 18.31 7.37
CA SER A 163 6.61 17.67 7.69
C SER A 163 6.52 17.29 9.17
N TYR A 164 7.60 16.74 9.75
CA TYR A 164 7.65 16.39 11.16
C TYR A 164 7.70 17.63 12.06
N LYS A 165 8.50 18.64 11.73
CA LYS A 165 8.63 19.88 12.52
C LYS A 165 7.29 20.61 12.68
N SER A 166 6.44 20.62 11.64
CA SER A 166 5.14 21.31 11.63
C SER A 166 4.01 20.52 12.27
N ALA A 167 4.25 19.30 12.75
CA ALA A 167 3.23 18.35 13.22
C ALA A 167 2.84 18.56 14.69
N GLU A 168 2.47 19.78 15.07
CA GLU A 168 2.02 20.13 16.43
C GLU A 168 0.51 19.94 16.63
N LEU A 169 -0.27 20.22 15.60
CA LEU A 169 -1.72 20.11 15.59
C LEU A 169 -2.20 19.31 14.36
N PRO A 170 -3.41 18.73 14.43
CA PRO A 170 -3.98 18.08 13.26
C PRO A 170 -4.22 19.11 12.16
N ASP A 171 -3.78 18.79 10.97
CA ASP A 171 -4.12 19.53 9.75
C ASP A 171 -5.29 18.83 9.07
N LEU A 172 -6.45 19.48 9.03
CA LEU A 172 -7.66 18.92 8.43
C LEU A 172 -7.80 19.27 6.94
N ASP A 173 -7.08 20.28 6.48
CA ASP A 173 -7.08 20.70 5.07
C ASP A 173 -6.06 19.89 4.26
N GLU A 174 -4.84 19.74 4.79
CA GLU A 174 -3.76 18.96 4.21
C GLU A 174 -3.26 17.88 5.18
N PRO A 175 -4.04 16.81 5.42
CA PRO A 175 -3.72 15.80 6.41
C PRO A 175 -2.51 14.94 5.98
N TRP A 176 -1.60 14.72 6.93
CA TRP A 176 -0.43 13.88 6.76
C TRP A 176 -0.44 12.71 7.73
N ALA A 177 -0.25 11.51 7.20
CA ALA A 177 0.09 10.34 8.00
C ALA A 177 1.60 10.34 8.30
N ARG A 178 1.99 10.14 9.58
CA ARG A 178 3.39 10.03 10.01
C ARG A 178 3.55 8.76 10.83
N TRP A 179 4.62 8.04 10.58
CA TRP A 179 4.88 6.78 11.28
C TRP A 179 6.37 6.44 11.32
N LEU A 180 6.72 5.58 12.26
CA LEU A 180 8.02 4.97 12.40
C LEU A 180 7.92 3.50 12.06
N LYS A 181 9.00 2.95 11.50
CA LYS A 181 9.13 1.52 11.26
C LYS A 181 10.54 1.06 11.56
N ALA A 182 10.72 -0.15 12.11
CA ALA A 182 12.03 -0.75 12.26
C ALA A 182 12.71 -0.94 10.88
N ALA A 183 13.96 -0.52 10.75
CA ALA A 183 14.67 -0.58 9.47
C ALA A 183 15.08 -2.01 9.08
N SER A 184 15.20 -2.90 10.04
CA SER A 184 15.51 -4.31 9.87
C SER A 184 14.68 -5.19 10.81
N ARG A 185 14.56 -6.49 10.49
CA ARG A 185 13.90 -7.46 11.39
C ARG A 185 14.59 -7.65 12.73
N ASN A 186 15.86 -7.30 12.82
CA ASN A 186 16.65 -7.38 14.07
C ASN A 186 16.51 -6.11 14.93
N GLY A 187 15.65 -5.15 14.55
CA GLY A 187 15.42 -3.91 15.29
C GLY A 187 16.52 -2.85 15.12
N GLU A 188 17.56 -3.09 14.34
CA GLU A 188 18.61 -2.09 14.12
C GLU A 188 18.17 -1.03 13.12
N GLY A 189 18.15 0.22 13.57
CA GLY A 189 17.79 1.39 12.80
C GLY A 189 16.28 1.60 12.69
N VAL A 190 15.90 2.81 12.36
CA VAL A 190 14.52 3.26 12.20
C VAL A 190 14.31 3.93 10.84
N VAL A 191 13.11 3.77 10.30
CA VAL A 191 12.63 4.50 9.13
C VAL A 191 11.57 5.49 9.60
N PHE A 192 11.82 6.77 9.39
CA PHE A 192 10.84 7.84 9.56
C PHE A 192 10.10 8.01 8.25
N MET A 193 8.78 8.01 8.28
CA MET A 193 7.94 8.08 7.09
C MET A 193 6.83 9.11 7.25
N ALA A 194 6.55 9.84 6.19
CA ALA A 194 5.42 10.76 6.12
C ALA A 194 4.79 10.69 4.74
N SER A 195 3.47 10.72 4.69
CA SER A 195 2.71 10.69 3.43
C SER A 195 1.48 11.58 3.54
N PRO A 196 1.13 12.31 2.49
CA PRO A 196 -0.20 12.89 2.38
C PRO A 196 -1.26 11.79 2.53
N VAL A 197 -2.39 12.11 3.13
CA VAL A 197 -3.51 11.17 3.31
C VAL A 197 -4.41 11.11 2.06
N LEU A 198 -4.55 12.23 1.35
CA LEU A 198 -5.39 12.37 0.18
C LEU A 198 -4.55 12.66 -1.07
N ALA A 199 -4.84 11.95 -2.16
CA ALA A 199 -4.13 12.14 -3.44
C ALA A 199 -4.71 13.29 -4.29
N ARG A 200 -5.86 13.84 -3.93
CA ARG A 200 -6.64 14.77 -4.76
C ARG A 200 -5.85 15.99 -5.22
N ASP A 201 -5.15 16.65 -4.30
CA ASP A 201 -4.44 17.91 -4.59
C ASP A 201 -3.16 17.63 -5.38
N LEU A 202 -2.45 16.55 -5.06
CA LEU A 202 -1.31 16.06 -5.83
C LEU A 202 -1.69 15.69 -7.27
N LEU A 203 -2.79 14.95 -7.43
CA LEU A 203 -3.29 14.59 -8.77
C LEU A 203 -3.77 15.82 -9.52
N HIS A 204 -4.35 16.81 -8.84
CA HIS A 204 -4.72 18.08 -9.48
C HIS A 204 -3.48 18.81 -9.99
N GLU A 205 -2.47 18.98 -9.16
CA GLU A 205 -1.25 19.72 -9.51
C GLU A 205 -0.45 19.01 -10.60
N HIS A 206 -0.28 17.69 -10.51
CA HIS A 206 0.67 16.96 -11.35
C HIS A 206 0.02 16.26 -12.55
N LEU A 207 -1.30 16.07 -12.56
CA LEU A 207 -1.98 15.35 -13.62
C LEU A 207 -3.16 16.13 -14.23
N TRP A 208 -4.20 16.45 -13.43
CA TRP A 208 -5.44 17.01 -14.00
C TRP A 208 -5.24 18.37 -14.65
N SER A 209 -4.42 19.25 -14.04
CA SER A 209 -4.15 20.60 -14.57
C SER A 209 -3.18 20.61 -15.78
N ARG A 210 -2.43 19.51 -16.00
CA ARG A 210 -1.36 19.46 -17.01
C ARG A 210 -1.68 18.59 -18.21
N ALA A 211 -2.57 17.59 -18.04
CA ALA A 211 -2.88 16.66 -19.09
C ALA A 211 -3.95 17.21 -20.05
N ALA A 212 -3.72 17.09 -21.36
CA ALA A 212 -4.72 17.42 -22.37
C ALA A 212 -5.96 16.53 -22.33
N GLY A 213 -5.83 15.31 -21.78
CA GLY A 213 -6.92 14.38 -21.58
C GLY A 213 -6.46 13.15 -20.80
N VAL A 214 -7.36 12.63 -19.97
CA VAL A 214 -7.11 11.44 -19.15
C VAL A 214 -8.30 10.50 -19.27
N VAL A 215 -8.01 9.22 -19.47
CA VAL A 215 -8.98 8.12 -19.43
C VAL A 215 -8.55 7.14 -18.36
N MET A 216 -9.47 6.77 -17.49
CA MET A 216 -9.26 5.75 -16.47
C MET A 216 -10.19 4.58 -16.74
N THR A 217 -9.66 3.37 -16.77
CA THR A 217 -10.43 2.13 -16.93
C THR A 217 -10.15 1.18 -15.78
N SER A 218 -11.15 0.47 -15.32
CA SER A 218 -11.04 -0.67 -14.40
C SER A 218 -12.40 -1.34 -14.23
N ALA A 219 -12.41 -2.59 -13.85
CA ALA A 219 -13.61 -3.31 -13.44
C ALA A 219 -14.24 -2.74 -12.15
N THR A 220 -13.48 -1.97 -11.36
CA THR A 220 -13.83 -1.55 -9.99
C THR A 220 -13.65 -0.05 -9.73
N LEU A 221 -13.93 0.82 -10.72
CA LEU A 221 -13.95 2.27 -10.53
C LEU A 221 -15.16 2.75 -9.72
N SER A 222 -16.29 2.01 -9.77
CA SER A 222 -17.49 2.34 -9.00
C SER A 222 -17.67 1.41 -7.81
N ALA A 223 -17.96 1.98 -6.63
CA ALA A 223 -18.29 1.26 -5.41
C ALA A 223 -19.74 1.51 -5.02
N LEU A 224 -20.47 0.49 -4.59
CA LEU A 224 -21.88 0.59 -4.20
C LEU A 224 -22.76 1.31 -5.25
N GLY A 225 -22.45 1.13 -6.52
CA GLY A 225 -23.19 1.77 -7.62
C GLY A 225 -22.82 3.24 -7.90
N SER A 226 -21.89 3.84 -7.17
CA SER A 226 -21.46 5.24 -7.29
C SER A 226 -19.96 5.36 -7.62
N PHE A 227 -19.56 6.51 -8.19
CA PHE A 227 -18.16 6.91 -8.37
C PHE A 227 -17.68 7.88 -7.26
N ASP A 228 -18.47 8.11 -6.22
CA ASP A 228 -18.15 9.10 -5.18
C ASP A 228 -16.86 8.80 -4.45
N ARG A 229 -16.57 7.51 -4.19
CA ARG A 229 -15.30 7.11 -3.60
C ARG A 229 -14.11 7.44 -4.49
N LEU A 230 -14.20 7.14 -5.78
CA LEU A 230 -13.16 7.48 -6.76
C LEU A 230 -12.93 9.00 -6.79
N ARG A 231 -14.01 9.78 -6.86
CA ARG A 231 -13.94 11.26 -6.85
C ARG A 231 -13.30 11.80 -5.58
N SER A 232 -13.69 11.27 -4.43
CA SER A 232 -13.14 11.68 -3.13
C SER A 232 -11.64 11.40 -3.03
N MET A 233 -11.19 10.26 -3.54
CA MET A 233 -9.78 9.86 -3.46
C MET A 233 -8.89 10.56 -4.48
N THR A 234 -9.42 10.85 -5.68
CA THR A 234 -8.60 11.33 -6.81
C THR A 234 -8.81 12.81 -7.14
N GLY A 235 -9.82 13.46 -6.54
CA GLY A 235 -10.14 14.86 -6.87
C GLY A 235 -10.46 15.09 -8.35
N LEU A 236 -11.14 14.12 -8.99
CA LEU A 236 -11.50 14.24 -10.41
C LEU A 236 -12.22 15.56 -10.71
N PRO A 237 -11.94 16.20 -11.85
CA PRO A 237 -12.62 17.43 -12.28
C PRO A 237 -14.14 17.29 -12.29
N VAL A 238 -14.84 18.40 -12.09
CA VAL A 238 -16.32 18.41 -11.99
C VAL A 238 -17.00 17.99 -13.31
N ASP A 239 -16.33 18.26 -14.43
CA ASP A 239 -16.77 17.94 -15.80
C ASP A 239 -16.31 16.56 -16.28
N ALA A 240 -15.71 15.74 -15.40
CA ALA A 240 -15.34 14.37 -15.73
C ALA A 240 -16.56 13.52 -16.13
N LEU A 241 -16.41 12.73 -17.18
CA LEU A 241 -17.47 11.84 -17.68
C LEU A 241 -17.34 10.45 -17.05
N TYR A 242 -18.43 9.94 -16.54
CA TYR A 242 -18.49 8.60 -15.92
C TYR A 242 -19.33 7.68 -16.78
N LYS A 243 -18.79 6.49 -17.09
CA LYS A 243 -19.48 5.48 -17.88
C LYS A 243 -19.28 4.11 -17.24
N ARG A 244 -20.38 3.36 -17.10
CA ARG A 244 -20.35 1.93 -16.79
C ARG A 244 -20.66 1.16 -18.06
N VAL A 245 -19.90 0.10 -18.29
CA VAL A 245 -20.15 -0.86 -19.37
C VAL A 245 -20.55 -2.17 -18.69
N GLU A 246 -21.62 -2.79 -19.18
CA GLU A 246 -22.05 -4.07 -18.65
C GLU A 246 -21.02 -5.15 -19.02
N SER A 247 -20.88 -6.15 -18.11
CA SER A 247 -20.03 -7.31 -18.38
C SER A 247 -20.56 -8.06 -19.60
N PRO A 248 -19.69 -8.55 -20.52
CA PRO A 248 -20.12 -9.43 -21.58
C PRO A 248 -20.59 -10.80 -21.06
N PHE A 249 -20.20 -11.17 -19.83
CA PHE A 249 -20.57 -12.45 -19.23
C PHE A 249 -21.95 -12.41 -18.62
N ASP A 250 -22.75 -13.43 -18.86
CA ASP A 250 -24.08 -13.57 -18.24
C ASP A 250 -23.93 -13.99 -16.76
N ALA A 251 -24.07 -13.01 -15.86
CA ALA A 251 -23.97 -13.27 -14.43
C ALA A 251 -25.02 -14.27 -13.92
N GLN A 252 -26.14 -14.50 -14.64
CA GLN A 252 -27.13 -15.52 -14.28
C GLN A 252 -26.61 -16.96 -14.37
N GLN A 253 -25.46 -17.18 -14.99
CA GLN A 253 -24.78 -18.47 -15.00
C GLN A 253 -24.10 -18.79 -13.64
N GLY A 254 -23.82 -17.76 -12.84
CA GLY A 254 -23.32 -17.88 -11.48
C GLY A 254 -24.42 -17.91 -10.43
N VAL A 255 -24.24 -18.72 -9.39
CA VAL A 255 -25.10 -18.73 -8.20
C VAL A 255 -24.32 -18.10 -7.03
N PHE A 256 -24.83 -17.01 -6.47
CA PHE A 256 -24.29 -16.41 -5.26
C PHE A 256 -25.06 -16.90 -4.03
N ALA A 257 -24.41 -17.66 -3.18
CA ALA A 257 -25.01 -18.31 -2.04
C ALA A 257 -24.46 -17.78 -0.70
N ILE A 258 -25.33 -17.69 0.29
CA ILE A 258 -24.96 -17.47 1.69
C ILE A 258 -25.60 -18.62 2.48
N PRO A 259 -24.82 -19.56 3.03
CA PRO A 259 -25.39 -20.64 3.84
C PRO A 259 -26.05 -20.10 5.12
N ASP A 260 -26.97 -20.85 5.71
CA ASP A 260 -27.53 -20.54 7.03
C ASP A 260 -26.47 -20.76 8.12
N LEU A 261 -25.67 -19.71 8.39
CA LEU A 261 -24.58 -19.71 9.36
C LEU A 261 -25.09 -19.26 10.73
N GLN A 262 -24.61 -19.94 11.78
CA GLN A 262 -24.96 -19.64 13.15
C GLN A 262 -23.95 -18.71 13.84
N SER A 263 -22.66 -18.81 13.49
CA SER A 263 -21.61 -17.97 14.07
C SER A 263 -21.61 -16.54 13.53
N ASP A 264 -21.19 -15.59 14.37
CA ASP A 264 -20.86 -14.23 13.91
C ASP A 264 -19.38 -14.21 13.49
N PRO A 265 -19.03 -13.71 12.29
CA PRO A 265 -17.63 -13.57 11.86
C PRO A 265 -16.76 -12.68 12.76
N GLY A 266 -17.34 -11.92 13.68
CA GLY A 266 -16.64 -11.21 14.74
C GLY A 266 -16.04 -12.14 15.80
N ASP A 267 -16.71 -13.28 16.08
CA ASP A 267 -16.14 -14.39 16.85
C ASP A 267 -15.29 -15.27 15.92
N SER A 268 -14.02 -15.00 15.86
CA SER A 268 -13.11 -15.65 14.91
C SER A 268 -12.97 -17.15 15.15
N GLU A 269 -13.09 -17.64 16.39
CA GLU A 269 -12.93 -19.05 16.73
C GLU A 269 -14.19 -19.83 16.35
N ALA A 270 -15.35 -19.37 16.78
CA ALA A 270 -16.63 -19.99 16.44
C ALA A 270 -16.87 -20.00 14.92
N HIS A 271 -16.57 -18.91 14.25
CA HIS A 271 -16.70 -18.79 12.80
C HIS A 271 -15.74 -19.74 12.05
N THR A 272 -14.48 -19.84 12.49
CA THR A 272 -13.51 -20.77 11.90
C THR A 272 -13.92 -22.22 12.09
N ALA A 273 -14.42 -22.58 13.28
CA ALA A 273 -14.93 -23.92 13.57
C ALA A 273 -16.15 -24.27 12.68
N GLU A 274 -17.07 -23.31 12.46
CA GLU A 274 -18.21 -23.52 11.57
C GLU A 274 -17.78 -23.69 10.10
N ILE A 275 -16.79 -22.92 9.62
CA ILE A 275 -16.22 -23.11 8.29
C ILE A 275 -15.64 -24.52 8.15
N ILE A 276 -14.81 -24.97 9.09
CA ILE A 276 -14.19 -26.30 9.08
C ILE A 276 -15.26 -27.39 9.02
N ALA A 277 -16.32 -27.27 9.82
CA ALA A 277 -17.38 -28.27 9.88
C ALA A 277 -18.21 -28.33 8.58
N ARG A 278 -18.43 -27.20 7.90
CA ARG A 278 -19.30 -27.12 6.73
C ARG A 278 -18.58 -27.29 5.40
N LEU A 279 -17.29 -26.99 5.34
CA LEU A 279 -16.53 -26.96 4.08
C LEU A 279 -16.59 -28.30 3.32
N PRO A 280 -16.47 -29.49 3.95
CA PRO A 280 -16.53 -30.75 3.23
C PRO A 280 -17.86 -30.96 2.47
N ASP A 281 -18.98 -30.60 3.09
CA ASP A 281 -20.30 -30.71 2.44
C ASP A 281 -20.51 -29.64 1.39
N LEU A 282 -19.97 -28.44 1.64
CA LEU A 282 -20.14 -27.26 0.80
C LEU A 282 -19.51 -27.43 -0.58
N ILE A 283 -18.31 -28.04 -0.64
CA ILE A 283 -17.54 -28.24 -1.88
C ILE A 283 -17.62 -29.67 -2.42
N ASN A 284 -18.52 -30.49 -1.84
CA ASN A 284 -18.66 -31.88 -2.27
C ASN A 284 -19.21 -31.92 -3.70
N GLY A 285 -18.45 -32.49 -4.60
CA GLY A 285 -18.81 -32.61 -6.01
C GLY A 285 -18.14 -31.58 -6.92
N ASP A 286 -17.61 -30.50 -6.39
CA ASP A 286 -16.91 -29.49 -7.17
C ASP A 286 -15.51 -29.99 -7.57
N ALA A 287 -15.04 -29.63 -8.76
CA ALA A 287 -13.74 -30.05 -9.26
C ALA A 287 -12.64 -29.05 -8.90
N GLY A 288 -12.82 -27.81 -9.26
CA GLY A 288 -11.87 -26.72 -9.07
C GLY A 288 -12.41 -25.65 -8.11
N VAL A 289 -11.87 -25.61 -6.87
CA VAL A 289 -12.33 -24.69 -5.84
C VAL A 289 -11.28 -23.65 -5.50
N LEU A 290 -11.70 -22.38 -5.45
CA LEU A 290 -10.88 -21.26 -4.96
C LEU A 290 -11.47 -20.74 -3.66
N MET A 291 -10.77 -20.92 -2.54
CA MET A 291 -11.19 -20.41 -1.24
C MET A 291 -10.34 -19.21 -0.80
N LEU A 292 -11.02 -18.09 -0.51
CA LEU A 292 -10.42 -16.81 -0.22
C LEU A 292 -10.63 -16.38 1.23
N PHE A 293 -9.54 -15.95 1.86
CA PHE A 293 -9.52 -15.50 3.25
C PHE A 293 -9.08 -14.03 3.35
N SER A 294 -9.53 -13.36 4.40
CA SER A 294 -9.05 -12.03 4.81
C SER A 294 -7.95 -12.09 5.88
N SER A 295 -7.66 -13.28 6.44
CA SER A 295 -6.70 -13.49 7.52
C SER A 295 -5.88 -14.76 7.29
N ARG A 296 -4.55 -14.63 7.34
CA ARG A 296 -3.62 -15.77 7.25
C ARG A 296 -3.85 -16.77 8.38
N ARG A 297 -4.01 -16.29 9.61
CA ARG A 297 -4.29 -17.13 10.79
C ARG A 297 -5.55 -18.00 10.60
N GLN A 298 -6.62 -17.40 10.05
CA GLN A 298 -7.85 -18.15 9.78
C GLN A 298 -7.64 -19.18 8.66
N MET A 299 -6.93 -18.82 7.59
CA MET A 299 -6.59 -19.74 6.50
C MET A 299 -5.84 -20.96 7.03
N GLU A 300 -4.77 -20.76 7.80
CA GLU A 300 -3.95 -21.82 8.38
C GLU A 300 -4.74 -22.73 9.33
N ALA A 301 -5.63 -22.16 10.14
CA ALA A 301 -6.52 -22.90 11.02
C ALA A 301 -7.51 -23.77 10.23
N VAL A 302 -8.10 -23.24 9.15
CA VAL A 302 -9.00 -24.02 8.28
C VAL A 302 -8.23 -25.12 7.56
N VAL A 303 -7.06 -24.83 6.97
CA VAL A 303 -6.19 -25.84 6.33
C VAL A 303 -5.93 -27.01 7.29
N THR A 304 -5.53 -26.70 8.52
CA THR A 304 -5.27 -27.72 9.55
C THR A 304 -6.52 -28.53 9.91
N GLY A 305 -7.65 -27.83 10.07
CA GLY A 305 -8.91 -28.44 10.50
C GLY A 305 -9.56 -29.34 9.46
N VAL A 306 -9.36 -29.07 8.16
CA VAL A 306 -9.92 -29.90 7.07
C VAL A 306 -8.93 -30.89 6.49
N SER A 307 -7.70 -30.94 7.00
CA SER A 307 -6.68 -31.87 6.52
C SER A 307 -7.12 -33.32 6.68
N GLY A 308 -7.13 -34.05 5.58
CA GLY A 308 -7.56 -35.47 5.54
C GLY A 308 -9.08 -35.69 5.58
N THR A 309 -9.90 -34.61 5.51
CA THR A 309 -11.38 -34.73 5.46
C THR A 309 -11.96 -34.45 4.07
N LEU A 310 -11.15 -33.90 3.16
CA LEU A 310 -11.55 -33.53 1.82
C LEU A 310 -10.98 -34.49 0.77
N ASP A 311 -11.76 -34.74 -0.28
CA ASP A 311 -11.30 -35.47 -1.47
C ASP A 311 -10.44 -34.57 -2.42
N HIS A 312 -10.27 -33.32 -2.08
CA HIS A 312 -9.50 -32.35 -2.85
C HIS A 312 -8.02 -32.33 -2.44
N GLU A 313 -7.11 -32.22 -3.41
CA GLU A 313 -5.73 -31.82 -3.11
C GLU A 313 -5.74 -30.34 -2.67
N ILE A 314 -5.30 -30.07 -1.44
CA ILE A 314 -5.27 -28.72 -0.88
C ILE A 314 -3.96 -28.04 -1.27
N LEU A 315 -4.04 -26.96 -2.02
CA LEU A 315 -2.92 -26.12 -2.44
C LEU A 315 -2.98 -24.78 -1.71
N VAL A 316 -2.01 -24.54 -0.84
CA VAL A 316 -2.02 -23.35 0.03
C VAL A 316 -1.08 -22.28 -0.52
N GLN A 317 -1.51 -21.04 -0.49
CA GLN A 317 -0.67 -19.88 -0.83
C GLN A 317 0.68 -19.96 -0.10
N ASP A 318 1.76 -19.59 -0.80
CA ASP A 318 3.16 -19.58 -0.31
C ASP A 318 3.78 -20.95 -0.01
N SER A 319 3.04 -22.07 -0.17
CA SER A 319 3.64 -23.41 -0.13
C SER A 319 4.47 -23.72 -1.39
N LEU A 320 4.11 -23.08 -2.51
CA LEU A 320 4.77 -23.12 -3.80
C LEU A 320 4.82 -21.70 -4.39
N SER A 321 5.60 -21.46 -5.45
CA SER A 321 5.47 -20.26 -6.24
C SER A 321 4.07 -20.18 -6.85
N LYS A 322 3.51 -18.98 -7.02
CA LYS A 322 2.15 -18.79 -7.58
C LYS A 322 1.96 -19.53 -8.89
N SER A 323 2.92 -19.44 -9.81
CA SER A 323 2.87 -20.11 -11.12
C SER A 323 2.82 -21.62 -10.96
N ARG A 324 3.66 -22.21 -10.10
CA ARG A 324 3.70 -23.66 -9.87
C ARG A 324 2.44 -24.18 -9.16
N LEU A 325 1.87 -23.38 -8.26
CA LEU A 325 0.62 -23.73 -7.59
C LEU A 325 -0.54 -23.78 -8.60
N LEU A 326 -0.64 -22.79 -9.48
CA LEU A 326 -1.68 -22.77 -10.54
C LEU A 326 -1.49 -23.88 -11.56
N GLU A 327 -0.26 -24.19 -11.92
CA GLU A 327 0.07 -25.32 -12.80
C GLU A 327 -0.37 -26.65 -12.19
N ARG A 328 -0.03 -26.88 -10.91
CA ARG A 328 -0.43 -28.09 -10.17
C ARG A 328 -1.94 -28.23 -10.05
N HIS A 329 -2.63 -27.11 -9.84
CA HIS A 329 -4.08 -27.08 -9.79
C HIS A 329 -4.71 -27.53 -11.12
N ARG A 330 -4.22 -27.01 -12.24
CA ARG A 330 -4.69 -27.38 -13.58
C ARG A 330 -4.37 -28.83 -13.89
N GLU A 331 -3.15 -29.30 -13.61
CA GLU A 331 -2.77 -30.71 -13.76
C GLU A 331 -3.75 -31.66 -13.04
N ASN A 332 -4.14 -31.31 -11.80
CA ASN A 332 -5.10 -32.11 -11.04
C ASN A 332 -6.46 -32.20 -11.73
N ILE A 333 -7.00 -31.05 -12.17
CA ILE A 333 -8.31 -31.03 -12.86
C ILE A 333 -8.26 -31.78 -14.18
N ASP A 334 -7.20 -31.57 -14.99
CA ASP A 334 -7.00 -32.25 -16.28
C ASP A 334 -6.89 -33.78 -16.11
N GLU A 335 -6.35 -34.25 -14.98
CA GLU A 335 -6.27 -35.67 -14.64
C GLU A 335 -7.55 -36.22 -13.95
N GLY A 336 -8.60 -35.39 -13.82
CA GLY A 336 -9.87 -35.77 -13.19
C GLY A 336 -9.81 -35.83 -11.66
N ARG A 337 -8.79 -35.25 -11.04
CA ARG A 337 -8.68 -35.08 -9.58
C ARG A 337 -9.28 -33.74 -9.16
N ARG A 338 -9.81 -33.70 -7.95
CA ARG A 338 -10.34 -32.48 -7.34
C ARG A 338 -9.21 -31.66 -6.71
N SER A 339 -9.29 -30.33 -6.83
CA SER A 339 -8.25 -29.43 -6.31
C SER A 339 -8.85 -28.19 -5.68
N LEU A 340 -8.34 -27.84 -4.49
CA LEU A 340 -8.77 -26.69 -3.72
C LEU A 340 -7.57 -25.76 -3.50
N ILE A 341 -7.64 -24.54 -4.05
CA ILE A 341 -6.68 -23.49 -3.74
C ILE A 341 -7.18 -22.69 -2.53
N MET A 342 -6.35 -22.55 -1.50
CA MET A 342 -6.58 -21.67 -0.36
C MET A 342 -5.59 -20.51 -0.34
N GLY A 343 -6.08 -19.27 -0.34
CA GLY A 343 -5.25 -18.08 -0.34
C GLY A 343 -5.93 -16.83 0.23
N LEU A 344 -5.15 -15.77 0.43
CA LEU A 344 -5.69 -14.48 0.81
C LEU A 344 -6.37 -13.81 -0.40
N ALA A 345 -7.27 -12.86 -0.14
CA ALA A 345 -7.94 -12.12 -1.20
C ALA A 345 -6.96 -11.44 -2.18
N SER A 346 -5.84 -10.91 -1.66
CA SER A 346 -4.77 -10.33 -2.49
C SER A 346 -4.04 -11.35 -3.37
N PHE A 347 -3.97 -12.62 -2.95
CA PHE A 347 -3.41 -13.69 -3.77
C PHE A 347 -4.25 -13.96 -5.02
N ALA A 348 -5.57 -13.76 -4.92
CA ALA A 348 -6.50 -13.96 -6.04
C ALA A 348 -6.33 -12.91 -7.15
N GLU A 349 -5.69 -11.77 -6.88
CA GLU A 349 -5.43 -10.78 -7.91
C GLU A 349 -4.53 -11.35 -9.01
N GLY A 350 -4.99 -11.23 -10.28
CA GLY A 350 -4.28 -11.79 -11.45
C GLY A 350 -4.34 -13.33 -11.58
N ILE A 351 -5.17 -14.04 -10.78
CA ILE A 351 -5.47 -15.46 -11.03
C ILE A 351 -6.50 -15.54 -12.17
N ASP A 352 -6.21 -16.41 -13.14
CA ASP A 352 -7.09 -16.74 -14.25
C ASP A 352 -7.29 -18.26 -14.32
N LEU A 353 -8.50 -18.72 -14.00
CA LEU A 353 -8.92 -20.11 -13.92
C LEU A 353 -10.26 -20.27 -14.64
N PRO A 354 -10.27 -20.34 -15.99
CA PRO A 354 -11.50 -20.50 -16.77
C PRO A 354 -12.03 -21.93 -16.70
N GLY A 355 -13.34 -22.09 -16.90
CA GLY A 355 -14.00 -23.38 -16.99
C GLY A 355 -13.90 -24.19 -15.68
N ASP A 356 -13.67 -25.48 -15.84
CA ASP A 356 -13.62 -26.44 -14.74
C ASP A 356 -12.45 -26.20 -13.75
N TYR A 357 -11.50 -25.30 -14.10
CA TYR A 357 -10.45 -24.91 -13.17
C TYR A 357 -10.94 -24.05 -11.99
N CYS A 358 -12.16 -23.44 -12.09
CA CYS A 358 -12.79 -22.76 -10.97
C CYS A 358 -14.32 -22.78 -11.12
N ASP A 359 -14.95 -23.83 -10.69
CA ASP A 359 -16.41 -23.98 -10.66
C ASP A 359 -17.02 -23.51 -9.33
N HIS A 360 -16.21 -23.32 -8.28
CA HIS A 360 -16.65 -22.78 -7.00
C HIS A 360 -15.67 -21.81 -6.37
N VAL A 361 -16.14 -20.59 -6.09
CA VAL A 361 -15.40 -19.57 -5.30
C VAL A 361 -16.00 -19.51 -3.89
N VAL A 362 -15.22 -19.84 -2.87
CA VAL A 362 -15.64 -19.75 -1.45
C VAL A 362 -14.95 -18.54 -0.82
N ILE A 363 -15.72 -17.64 -0.22
CA ILE A 363 -15.21 -16.44 0.46
C ILE A 363 -15.49 -16.59 1.95
N ALA A 364 -14.44 -16.73 2.76
CA ALA A 364 -14.54 -17.06 4.18
C ALA A 364 -15.31 -16.01 4.98
N LYS A 365 -15.10 -14.70 4.67
CA LYS A 365 -15.87 -13.58 5.24
C LYS A 365 -15.77 -12.35 4.35
N LEU A 366 -16.65 -11.38 4.59
CA LEU A 366 -16.59 -10.08 3.91
C LEU A 366 -15.18 -9.51 4.02
N PRO A 367 -14.56 -9.11 2.88
CA PRO A 367 -13.17 -8.72 2.82
C PRO A 367 -12.94 -7.29 3.31
N PHE A 368 -13.41 -7.00 4.55
CA PHE A 368 -13.04 -5.76 5.22
C PHE A 368 -11.54 -5.73 5.43
N SER A 369 -10.91 -4.63 5.04
CA SER A 369 -9.53 -4.36 5.47
C SER A 369 -9.55 -3.95 6.94
N VAL A 370 -8.65 -4.54 7.70
CA VAL A 370 -8.18 -3.88 8.92
C VAL A 370 -7.32 -2.71 8.42
N PRO A 371 -7.48 -1.49 8.93
CA PRO A 371 -6.63 -0.37 8.55
C PRO A 371 -5.21 -0.56 9.14
N ASP A 372 -4.47 -1.54 8.59
CA ASP A 372 -3.08 -1.81 8.96
C ASP A 372 -2.13 -0.83 8.26
N ASN A 373 -2.63 -0.10 7.26
CA ASN A 373 -1.86 0.90 6.54
C ASN A 373 -1.97 2.25 7.27
N PRO A 374 -0.85 2.87 7.67
CA PRO A 374 -0.84 4.17 8.37
C PRO A 374 -1.65 5.27 7.68
N ARG A 375 -1.69 5.30 6.35
CA ARG A 375 -2.48 6.27 5.57
C ARG A 375 -3.98 6.03 5.67
N GLU A 376 -4.41 4.77 5.59
CA GLU A 376 -5.83 4.41 5.71
C GLU A 376 -6.35 4.73 7.12
N ALA A 377 -5.55 4.43 8.14
CA ALA A 377 -5.88 4.77 9.52
C ALA A 377 -5.95 6.30 9.74
N ALA A 378 -5.01 7.07 9.17
CA ALA A 378 -5.05 8.53 9.23
C ALA A 378 -6.24 9.11 8.45
N HIS A 379 -6.64 8.51 7.32
CA HIS A 379 -7.83 8.91 6.57
C HIS A 379 -9.11 8.64 7.37
N ALA A 380 -9.18 7.52 8.09
CA ALA A 380 -10.30 7.23 8.98
C ALA A 380 -10.40 8.27 10.11
N GLU A 381 -9.28 8.62 10.75
CA GLU A 381 -9.24 9.67 11.78
C GLU A 381 -9.66 11.04 11.25
N LEU A 382 -9.23 11.39 10.02
CA LEU A 382 -9.67 12.64 9.37
C LEU A 382 -11.20 12.68 9.21
N LEU A 383 -11.80 11.60 8.70
CA LEU A 383 -13.25 11.53 8.53
C LEU A 383 -13.99 11.64 9.85
N GLU A 384 -13.49 10.97 10.91
CA GLU A 384 -14.05 11.06 12.26
C GLU A 384 -13.94 12.47 12.84
N ALA A 385 -12.80 13.15 12.65
CA ALA A 385 -12.63 14.54 13.06
C ALA A 385 -13.59 15.51 12.35
N LEU A 386 -13.98 15.17 11.10
CA LEU A 386 -14.99 15.90 10.32
C LEU A 386 -16.44 15.47 10.67
N GLY A 387 -16.64 14.61 11.68
CA GLY A 387 -17.96 14.12 12.08
C GLY A 387 -18.57 13.11 11.11
N ARG A 388 -17.77 12.49 10.24
CA ARG A 388 -18.18 11.52 9.22
C ARG A 388 -17.90 10.09 9.70
N ASN A 389 -18.53 9.11 9.08
CA ASN A 389 -18.38 7.71 9.46
C ASN A 389 -17.37 7.00 8.56
N ALA A 390 -16.13 6.87 9.03
CA ALA A 390 -15.04 6.23 8.29
C ALA A 390 -15.36 4.79 7.86
N PHE A 391 -16.02 4.00 8.70
CA PHE A 391 -16.41 2.64 8.35
C PHE A 391 -17.36 2.60 7.14
N MET A 392 -18.37 3.47 7.12
CA MET A 392 -19.34 3.53 6.02
C MET A 392 -18.75 4.14 4.74
N GLU A 393 -17.80 5.04 4.85
CA GLU A 393 -17.24 5.77 3.71
C GLU A 393 -15.98 5.16 3.11
N ILE A 394 -15.24 4.35 3.90
CA ILE A 394 -14.02 3.67 3.45
C ILE A 394 -14.25 2.15 3.43
N SER A 395 -14.49 1.55 4.60
CA SER A 395 -14.41 0.09 4.75
C SER A 395 -15.53 -0.63 4.00
N VAL A 396 -16.76 -0.10 4.02
CA VAL A 396 -17.91 -0.73 3.34
C VAL A 396 -17.77 -0.66 1.81
N PRO A 397 -17.45 0.48 1.17
CA PRO A 397 -17.18 0.53 -0.26
C PRO A 397 -16.02 -0.34 -0.70
N ASP A 398 -14.94 -0.39 0.08
CA ASP A 398 -13.78 -1.24 -0.24
C ASP A 398 -14.10 -2.72 -0.14
N ALA A 399 -14.85 -3.13 0.88
CA ALA A 399 -15.33 -4.51 1.00
C ALA A 399 -16.24 -4.90 -0.17
N ALA A 400 -17.10 -3.98 -0.63
CA ALA A 400 -17.95 -4.19 -1.81
C ALA A 400 -17.11 -4.40 -3.08
N LEU A 401 -16.10 -3.54 -3.32
CA LEU A 401 -15.19 -3.66 -4.47
C LEU A 401 -14.42 -4.99 -4.45
N ARG A 402 -13.86 -5.35 -3.30
CA ARG A 402 -13.12 -6.61 -3.13
C ARG A 402 -14.03 -7.83 -3.29
N LEU A 403 -15.28 -7.74 -2.83
CA LEU A 403 -16.25 -8.82 -3.02
C LEU A 403 -16.63 -9.00 -4.50
N VAL A 404 -16.82 -7.89 -5.23
CA VAL A 404 -17.04 -7.92 -6.69
C VAL A 404 -15.82 -8.53 -7.40
N GLN A 405 -14.60 -8.13 -7.05
CA GLN A 405 -13.38 -8.70 -7.62
C GLN A 405 -13.23 -10.19 -7.33
N ALA A 406 -13.49 -10.60 -6.09
CA ALA A 406 -13.43 -12.00 -5.68
C ALA A 406 -14.48 -12.85 -6.40
N SER A 407 -15.73 -12.37 -6.46
CA SER A 407 -16.82 -13.07 -7.16
C SER A 407 -16.59 -13.13 -8.67
N GLY A 408 -15.97 -12.13 -9.27
CA GLY A 408 -15.60 -12.10 -10.69
C GLY A 408 -14.52 -13.11 -11.08
N ARG A 409 -13.95 -13.87 -10.14
CA ARG A 409 -13.04 -14.99 -10.45
C ARG A 409 -13.76 -16.19 -11.01
N LEU A 410 -15.06 -16.31 -10.79
CA LEU A 410 -15.87 -17.43 -11.27
C LEU A 410 -16.12 -17.39 -12.78
N LEU A 411 -16.54 -16.24 -13.32
CA LEU A 411 -16.92 -16.12 -14.72
C LEU A 411 -15.83 -15.42 -15.52
N ARG A 412 -15.10 -16.18 -16.34
CA ARG A 412 -13.97 -15.72 -17.17
C ARG A 412 -14.25 -15.84 -18.67
N THR A 413 -15.18 -16.71 -19.01
CA THR A 413 -15.65 -16.92 -20.38
C THR A 413 -17.19 -16.86 -20.42
N GLU A 414 -17.77 -16.81 -21.62
CA GLU A 414 -19.24 -16.82 -21.80
C GLU A 414 -19.88 -18.17 -21.41
N GLU A 415 -19.09 -19.22 -21.33
CA GLU A 415 -19.53 -20.59 -21.07
C GLU A 415 -19.39 -20.98 -19.58
N ASP A 416 -18.65 -20.18 -18.79
CA ASP A 416 -18.37 -20.46 -17.38
C ASP A 416 -19.66 -20.47 -16.56
N ARG A 417 -19.74 -21.43 -15.65
CA ARG A 417 -20.84 -21.61 -14.70
C ARG A 417 -20.26 -22.01 -13.36
N GLY A 418 -21.01 -21.78 -12.30
CA GLY A 418 -20.61 -22.26 -11.01
C GLY A 418 -21.24 -21.51 -9.85
N ARG A 419 -20.60 -21.61 -8.70
CA ARG A 419 -21.11 -21.08 -7.43
C ARG A 419 -20.11 -20.14 -6.77
N ILE A 420 -20.63 -19.10 -6.15
CA ILE A 420 -19.90 -18.26 -5.21
C ILE A 420 -20.56 -18.44 -3.85
N THR A 421 -19.82 -18.87 -2.85
CA THR A 421 -20.36 -19.01 -1.50
C THR A 421 -19.66 -18.03 -0.57
N LEU A 422 -20.43 -17.12 0.03
CA LEU A 422 -19.95 -16.23 1.08
C LEU A 422 -20.30 -16.81 2.46
N MET A 423 -19.29 -17.16 3.23
CA MET A 423 -19.43 -17.69 4.61
C MET A 423 -19.56 -16.56 5.63
N ASP A 424 -20.42 -15.56 5.34
CA ASP A 424 -20.57 -14.38 6.21
C ASP A 424 -22.03 -13.89 6.22
N ARG A 425 -22.74 -14.18 7.33
CA ARG A 425 -24.15 -13.77 7.50
C ARG A 425 -24.34 -12.25 7.63
N ARG A 426 -23.27 -11.45 7.89
CA ARG A 426 -23.37 -9.99 8.05
C ARG A 426 -23.90 -9.30 6.80
N LEU A 427 -23.72 -9.90 5.62
CA LEU A 427 -24.30 -9.40 4.38
C LEU A 427 -25.84 -9.37 4.41
N LEU A 428 -26.46 -10.25 5.19
CA LEU A 428 -27.92 -10.33 5.37
C LEU A 428 -28.41 -9.58 6.62
N THR A 429 -27.58 -9.50 7.67
CA THR A 429 -28.01 -9.03 9.00
C THR A 429 -27.61 -7.60 9.32
N ARG A 430 -26.65 -7.00 8.59
CA ARG A 430 -26.17 -5.63 8.83
C ARG A 430 -26.76 -4.64 7.82
N ARG A 431 -26.95 -3.39 8.25
CA ARG A 431 -27.55 -2.32 7.42
C ARG A 431 -26.81 -2.08 6.09
N TYR A 432 -25.47 -2.20 6.09
CA TYR A 432 -24.66 -2.04 4.90
C TYR A 432 -24.75 -3.22 3.91
N GLY A 433 -25.23 -4.37 4.37
CA GLY A 433 -25.23 -5.60 3.56
C GLY A 433 -26.10 -5.48 2.32
N ARG A 434 -27.26 -4.81 2.43
CA ARG A 434 -28.14 -4.58 1.29
C ARG A 434 -27.44 -3.78 0.17
N ALA A 435 -26.73 -2.71 0.51
CA ALA A 435 -26.02 -1.89 -0.47
C ALA A 435 -24.89 -2.69 -1.16
N ILE A 436 -24.20 -3.56 -0.41
CA ILE A 436 -23.20 -4.46 -0.99
C ILE A 436 -23.85 -5.49 -1.93
N LEU A 437 -24.96 -6.12 -1.54
CA LEU A 437 -25.70 -7.06 -2.39
C LEU A 437 -26.16 -6.41 -3.70
N GLU A 438 -26.72 -5.19 -3.63
CA GLU A 438 -27.18 -4.43 -4.79
C GLU A 438 -26.03 -4.02 -5.73
N SER A 439 -24.78 -4.02 -5.24
CA SER A 439 -23.58 -3.69 -6.03
C SER A 439 -22.96 -4.88 -6.75
N LEU A 440 -23.34 -6.11 -6.39
CA LEU A 440 -22.86 -7.32 -7.05
C LEU A 440 -23.42 -7.45 -8.48
N PRO A 441 -22.75 -8.17 -9.37
CA PRO A 441 -23.34 -8.62 -10.61
C PRO A 441 -24.67 -9.35 -10.37
N ARG A 442 -25.54 -9.38 -11.37
CA ARG A 442 -26.88 -9.96 -11.25
C ARG A 442 -26.86 -11.48 -11.23
N TYR A 443 -26.15 -12.06 -10.27
CA TYR A 443 -26.14 -13.50 -10.03
C TYR A 443 -27.54 -14.04 -9.68
N ARG A 444 -27.73 -15.35 -9.81
CA ARG A 444 -28.84 -16.02 -9.14
C ARG A 444 -28.52 -16.12 -7.65
N PHE A 445 -29.38 -15.57 -6.81
CA PHE A 445 -29.16 -15.58 -5.36
C PHE A 445 -29.80 -16.82 -4.71
N ASP A 446 -28.99 -17.54 -3.93
CA ASP A 446 -29.41 -18.65 -3.06
C ASP A 446 -29.14 -18.19 -1.60
N LEU A 447 -30.16 -17.59 -1.01
CA LEU A 447 -30.08 -16.98 0.33
C LEU A 447 -31.01 -17.72 1.28
N PRO A 448 -30.65 -17.85 2.58
CA PRO A 448 -31.54 -18.41 3.58
C PRO A 448 -32.84 -17.60 3.66
N ALA A 449 -33.94 -18.27 3.95
CA ALA A 449 -35.22 -17.60 4.14
C ALA A 449 -35.10 -16.52 5.21
N ALA A 450 -35.65 -15.33 4.92
CA ALA A 450 -35.68 -14.26 5.89
C ALA A 450 -36.46 -14.75 7.12
N GLY A 451 -35.74 -14.92 8.24
CA GLY A 451 -36.35 -15.27 9.51
C GLY A 451 -37.07 -14.10 10.16
#